data_0ce55fb70aa8eb6d235b31ae6d3eb31f
#
_entry.id   0ce55fb70aa8eb6d235b31ae6d3eb31f
#
_cell.length_a   1.000
_cell.length_b   1.000
_cell.length_c   1.000
_cell.angle_alpha   90.00
_cell.angle_beta   90.00
_cell.angle_gamma   90.00
#
_symmetry.space_group_name_H-M   'P 1'
#
loop_
_entity.id
_entity.type
_entity.pdbx_description
1 polymer ?
#
loop_
_entity_poly.entity_id
_entity_poly.type
_entity_poly.pdbx_seq_one_letter_code
_entity_poly.pdbx_strand_id
1 'polypeptide(L)'
;KKQSRIAKRIYVGTLNEITGRVKLGKKYLSNHPEYEGKTLYFENRTLVERSEQEVAAEVGQRETSWASNNLSYAATWALWQFASKNRILQNLQAVFGKQLGTNLLALAIYQLLDGGAMNGYEDWLPDNWLPVSAPLSSQRISELLAQVDHGDMVNYFRLRFDRSKANYQKWLEELTQNAKKKGSATAPSTLQKMYMALDSTAISTFSMTIEDAAYGHAKQNPELKQINLTLAVDFLNGDVCYAREDEGSITDKSVYRSVLAQMKSYGFDLDETVLVTDRGYSSIMNLQSLFNT
;
A
#
# COMPACT_ATOMS: atom_id res chain seq x y z
N LYS A 1 -49.44 8.11 9.15
CA LYS A 1 -48.63 6.94 8.72
C LYS A 1 -48.28 7.13 7.25
N LYS A 2 -46.98 7.46 6.94
CA LYS A 2 -46.48 7.46 5.56
C LYS A 2 -46.34 6.01 5.12
N GLN A 3 -47.13 5.57 4.15
CA GLN A 3 -46.94 4.31 3.45
C GLN A 3 -45.67 4.46 2.57
N SER A 4 -44.60 3.70 2.87
CA SER A 4 -43.47 3.58 1.99
C SER A 4 -43.91 2.79 0.74
N ARG A 5 -43.84 3.43 -0.43
CA ARG A 5 -44.03 2.73 -1.70
C ARG A 5 -42.86 1.80 -1.93
N ILE A 6 -43.07 0.51 -1.82
CA ILE A 6 -42.09 -0.50 -2.22
C ILE A 6 -42.01 -0.46 -3.73
N ALA A 7 -40.85 -0.05 -4.27
CA ALA A 7 -40.63 -0.07 -5.71
C ALA A 7 -40.61 -1.54 -6.19
N LYS A 8 -41.53 -1.88 -7.08
CA LYS A 8 -41.60 -3.21 -7.68
C LYS A 8 -40.48 -3.34 -8.67
N ARG A 9 -39.51 -4.23 -8.38
CA ARG A 9 -38.42 -4.55 -9.29
C ARG A 9 -38.91 -5.48 -10.40
N ILE A 10 -38.62 -5.13 -11.65
CA ILE A 10 -38.93 -5.96 -12.81
C ILE A 10 -37.63 -6.43 -13.41
N TYR A 11 -37.45 -7.74 -13.57
CA TYR A 11 -36.31 -8.30 -14.26
C TYR A 11 -36.52 -8.13 -15.77
N VAL A 12 -35.67 -7.34 -16.40
CA VAL A 12 -35.70 -7.02 -17.84
C VAL A 12 -34.92 -8.02 -18.64
N GLY A 13 -33.73 -8.40 -18.19
CA GLY A 13 -32.83 -9.27 -18.91
C GLY A 13 -31.41 -9.25 -18.35
N THR A 14 -30.46 -9.76 -19.11
CA THR A 14 -29.02 -9.79 -18.77
C THR A 14 -28.30 -8.76 -19.61
N LEU A 15 -27.51 -7.89 -18.97
CA LEU A 15 -26.62 -6.93 -19.60
C LEU A 15 -25.24 -7.56 -19.80
N ASN A 16 -24.68 -7.44 -21.00
CA ASN A 16 -23.26 -7.67 -21.22
C ASN A 16 -22.54 -6.33 -20.95
N GLU A 17 -21.77 -6.28 -19.88
CA GLU A 17 -21.08 -5.06 -19.42
C GLU A 17 -20.01 -4.54 -20.38
N ILE A 18 -19.41 -5.44 -21.17
CA ILE A 18 -18.36 -5.10 -22.16
C ILE A 18 -18.98 -4.44 -23.39
N THR A 19 -20.07 -5.02 -23.90
CA THR A 19 -20.68 -4.58 -25.17
C THR A 19 -21.87 -3.65 -24.97
N GLY A 20 -22.39 -3.51 -23.74
CA GLY A 20 -23.65 -2.81 -23.46
C GLY A 20 -24.90 -3.51 -24.00
N ARG A 21 -24.77 -4.68 -24.64
CA ARG A 21 -25.90 -5.43 -25.25
C ARG A 21 -26.76 -6.08 -24.18
N VAL A 22 -28.07 -5.96 -24.35
CA VAL A 22 -29.05 -6.56 -23.44
C VAL A 22 -29.72 -7.75 -24.07
N LYS A 23 -29.68 -8.91 -23.38
CA LYS A 23 -30.47 -10.09 -23.72
C LYS A 23 -31.73 -10.10 -22.84
N LEU A 24 -32.88 -9.83 -23.45
CA LEU A 24 -34.15 -9.77 -22.72
C LEU A 24 -34.56 -11.13 -22.15
N GLY A 25 -35.09 -11.12 -20.94
CA GLY A 25 -35.67 -12.31 -20.33
C GLY A 25 -36.98 -12.71 -21.01
N LYS A 26 -37.25 -14.02 -21.17
CA LYS A 26 -38.47 -14.53 -21.85
C LYS A 26 -39.77 -13.93 -21.35
N LYS A 27 -39.92 -13.76 -20.04
CA LYS A 27 -41.08 -13.17 -19.41
C LYS A 27 -41.26 -11.68 -19.71
N TYR A 28 -40.16 -10.94 -19.84
CA TYR A 28 -40.18 -9.54 -20.22
C TYR A 28 -40.55 -9.40 -21.69
N LEU A 29 -39.93 -10.21 -22.56
CA LEU A 29 -40.18 -10.22 -23.99
C LEU A 29 -41.65 -10.60 -24.33
N SER A 30 -42.25 -11.56 -23.63
CA SER A 30 -43.66 -11.90 -23.83
C SER A 30 -44.64 -10.78 -23.46
N ASN A 31 -44.24 -9.87 -22.57
CA ASN A 31 -45.06 -8.68 -22.22
C ASN A 31 -44.71 -7.45 -23.09
N HIS A 32 -43.64 -7.51 -23.87
CA HIS A 32 -43.12 -6.46 -24.72
C HIS A 32 -42.73 -7.01 -26.09
N PRO A 33 -43.69 -7.49 -26.90
CA PRO A 33 -43.41 -8.12 -28.20
C PRO A 33 -42.77 -7.14 -29.21
N GLU A 34 -42.88 -5.84 -28.97
CA GLU A 34 -42.23 -4.79 -29.77
C GLU A 34 -40.70 -4.91 -29.82
N TYR A 35 -40.08 -5.66 -28.90
CA TYR A 35 -38.65 -5.91 -28.86
C TYR A 35 -38.22 -7.24 -29.48
N GLU A 36 -39.15 -8.03 -30.00
CA GLU A 36 -38.82 -9.32 -30.60
C GLU A 36 -37.97 -9.16 -31.87
N GLY A 37 -36.88 -9.89 -31.94
CA GLY A 37 -35.94 -9.82 -33.06
C GLY A 37 -34.99 -8.61 -33.09
N LYS A 38 -35.11 -7.70 -32.12
CA LYS A 38 -34.28 -6.47 -32.07
C LYS A 38 -33.00 -6.68 -31.27
N THR A 39 -31.92 -6.02 -31.73
CA THR A 39 -30.68 -5.92 -30.97
C THR A 39 -30.73 -4.67 -30.09
N LEU A 40 -30.73 -4.87 -28.78
CA LEU A 40 -30.95 -3.81 -27.81
C LEU A 40 -29.71 -3.57 -26.96
N TYR A 41 -29.48 -2.29 -26.67
CA TYR A 41 -28.42 -1.81 -25.80
C TYR A 41 -29.00 -0.99 -24.65
N PHE A 42 -28.32 -0.96 -23.52
CA PHE A 42 -28.77 -0.20 -22.35
C PHE A 42 -27.94 1.08 -22.26
N GLU A 43 -28.59 2.21 -22.57
CA GLU A 43 -27.96 3.53 -22.57
C GLU A 43 -28.84 4.54 -21.83
N ASN A 44 -28.21 5.41 -21.02
CA ASN A 44 -28.92 6.48 -20.29
C ASN A 44 -30.17 6.00 -19.55
N ARG A 45 -30.11 4.79 -18.95
CA ARG A 45 -31.22 4.12 -18.22
C ARG A 45 -32.40 3.69 -19.09
N THR A 46 -32.22 3.62 -20.41
CA THR A 46 -33.25 3.19 -21.37
C THR A 46 -32.71 2.07 -22.29
N LEU A 47 -33.64 1.26 -22.83
CA LEU A 47 -33.32 0.32 -23.89
C LEU A 47 -33.39 1.02 -25.24
N VAL A 48 -32.28 0.95 -25.99
CA VAL A 48 -32.16 1.58 -27.31
C VAL A 48 -31.89 0.49 -28.34
N GLU A 49 -32.61 0.52 -29.47
CA GLU A 49 -32.35 -0.34 -30.63
C GLU A 49 -31.20 0.24 -31.44
N ARG A 50 -30.15 -0.58 -31.68
CA ARG A 50 -29.01 -0.21 -32.54
C ARG A 50 -28.57 -1.40 -33.36
N SER A 51 -28.05 -1.16 -34.55
CA SER A 51 -27.43 -2.19 -35.35
C SER A 51 -26.02 -2.52 -34.79
N GLU A 52 -25.60 -3.78 -34.95
CA GLU A 52 -24.25 -4.19 -34.55
C GLU A 52 -23.17 -3.40 -35.32
N GLN A 53 -23.45 -2.94 -36.52
CA GLN A 53 -22.54 -2.13 -37.35
C GLN A 53 -22.38 -0.71 -36.79
N GLU A 54 -23.46 -0.09 -36.30
CA GLU A 54 -23.40 1.24 -35.68
C GLU A 54 -22.60 1.22 -34.39
N VAL A 55 -22.81 0.18 -33.56
CA VAL A 55 -22.06 0.03 -32.30
C VAL A 55 -20.59 -0.31 -32.57
N ALA A 56 -20.31 -1.19 -33.55
CA ALA A 56 -18.93 -1.50 -33.95
C ALA A 56 -18.21 -0.27 -34.52
N ALA A 57 -18.90 0.57 -35.29
CA ALA A 57 -18.34 1.82 -35.80
C ALA A 57 -18.05 2.83 -34.67
N GLU A 58 -18.94 2.91 -33.68
CA GLU A 58 -18.79 3.81 -32.54
C GLU A 58 -17.69 3.32 -31.57
N VAL A 59 -17.60 2.01 -31.33
CA VAL A 59 -16.51 1.37 -30.59
C VAL A 59 -15.18 1.60 -31.33
N GLY A 60 -15.14 1.36 -32.63
CA GLY A 60 -13.95 1.63 -33.45
C GLY A 60 -13.54 3.10 -33.47
N GLN A 61 -14.50 4.04 -33.47
CA GLN A 61 -14.22 5.46 -33.32
C GLN A 61 -13.76 5.83 -31.90
N ARG A 62 -14.32 5.19 -30.86
CA ARG A 62 -13.83 5.32 -29.48
C ARG A 62 -12.42 4.76 -29.35
N GLU A 63 -12.14 3.57 -29.88
CA GLU A 63 -10.78 3.00 -29.87
C GLU A 63 -9.77 3.89 -30.58
N THR A 64 -10.13 4.50 -31.71
CA THR A 64 -9.25 5.46 -32.41
C THR A 64 -9.13 6.82 -31.69
N SER A 65 -10.14 7.27 -30.96
CA SER A 65 -10.07 8.51 -30.17
C SER A 65 -9.35 8.32 -28.83
N TRP A 66 -9.31 7.10 -28.30
CA TRP A 66 -8.61 6.72 -27.06
C TRP A 66 -7.15 6.33 -27.31
N ALA A 67 -6.69 6.32 -28.55
CA ALA A 67 -5.28 6.13 -28.90
C ALA A 67 -4.36 7.31 -28.55
N SER A 68 -4.88 8.41 -27.98
CA SER A 68 -4.10 9.35 -27.22
C SER A 68 -3.92 8.75 -25.81
N ASN A 69 -2.81 8.06 -25.58
CA ASN A 69 -2.39 7.58 -24.27
C ASN A 69 -2.16 8.77 -23.32
N ASN A 70 -3.23 9.38 -22.82
CA ASN A 70 -3.17 10.38 -21.77
C ASN A 70 -2.97 9.67 -20.43
N LEU A 71 -1.74 9.28 -20.15
CA LEU A 71 -1.37 8.70 -18.87
C LEU A 71 -1.27 9.80 -17.81
N SER A 72 -1.82 9.54 -16.63
CA SER A 72 -1.52 10.31 -15.43
C SER A 72 -0.05 10.08 -15.09
N TYR A 73 0.78 11.13 -15.28
CA TYR A 73 2.24 10.99 -15.23
C TYR A 73 2.86 11.58 -13.97
N ALA A 74 2.42 12.77 -13.55
CA ALA A 74 3.18 13.57 -12.58
C ALA A 74 3.37 12.90 -11.22
N ALA A 75 2.30 12.36 -10.63
CA ALA A 75 2.35 11.77 -9.30
C ALA A 75 3.12 10.44 -9.29
N THR A 76 2.87 9.57 -10.24
CA THR A 76 3.54 8.27 -10.38
C THR A 76 5.02 8.45 -10.68
N TRP A 77 5.37 9.37 -11.58
CA TRP A 77 6.75 9.71 -11.89
C TRP A 77 7.48 10.28 -10.67
N ALA A 78 6.87 11.22 -9.95
CA ALA A 78 7.49 11.83 -8.77
C ALA A 78 7.79 10.79 -7.67
N LEU A 79 6.84 9.90 -7.39
CA LEU A 79 7.02 8.81 -6.43
C LEU A 79 8.08 7.81 -6.89
N TRP A 80 8.10 7.49 -8.19
CA TRP A 80 9.13 6.61 -8.75
C TRP A 80 10.53 7.23 -8.64
N GLN A 81 10.66 8.53 -8.95
CA GLN A 81 11.93 9.25 -8.79
C GLN A 81 12.36 9.34 -7.33
N PHE A 82 11.40 9.62 -6.43
CA PHE A 82 11.67 9.60 -4.99
C PHE A 82 12.20 8.24 -4.53
N ALA A 83 11.53 7.16 -4.90
CA ALA A 83 11.94 5.80 -4.56
C ALA A 83 13.31 5.45 -5.14
N SER A 84 13.60 5.86 -6.38
CA SER A 84 14.89 5.65 -7.03
C SER A 84 15.99 6.45 -6.36
N LYS A 85 15.79 7.75 -6.11
CA LYS A 85 16.75 8.64 -5.44
C LYS A 85 17.07 8.17 -4.02
N ASN A 86 16.07 7.69 -3.29
CA ASN A 86 16.21 7.17 -1.94
C ASN A 86 16.57 5.69 -1.88
N ARG A 87 16.96 5.09 -3.01
CA ARG A 87 17.38 3.70 -3.15
C ARG A 87 16.36 2.65 -2.69
N ILE A 88 15.08 3.02 -2.60
CA ILE A 88 14.00 2.08 -2.26
C ILE A 88 13.88 1.03 -3.36
N LEU A 89 13.82 1.46 -4.63
CA LEU A 89 13.76 0.56 -5.78
C LEU A 89 14.97 -0.38 -5.83
N GLN A 90 16.19 0.16 -5.68
CA GLN A 90 17.40 -0.65 -5.75
C GLN A 90 17.47 -1.67 -4.62
N ASN A 91 17.06 -1.31 -3.41
CA ASN A 91 17.02 -2.23 -2.27
C ASN A 91 15.98 -3.33 -2.47
N LEU A 92 14.77 -2.98 -2.98
CA LEU A 92 13.76 -3.97 -3.35
C LEU A 92 14.29 -4.92 -4.43
N GLN A 93 14.93 -4.40 -5.46
CA GLN A 93 15.51 -5.23 -6.53
C GLN A 93 16.68 -6.08 -6.06
N ALA A 94 17.49 -5.60 -5.13
CA ALA A 94 18.62 -6.35 -4.57
C ALA A 94 18.17 -7.55 -3.74
N VAL A 95 17.09 -7.40 -2.99
CA VAL A 95 16.57 -8.44 -2.11
C VAL A 95 15.63 -9.40 -2.85
N PHE A 96 14.65 -8.87 -3.57
CA PHE A 96 13.58 -9.66 -4.19
C PHE A 96 13.84 -9.98 -5.67
N GLY A 97 14.93 -9.50 -6.24
CA GLY A 97 15.18 -9.57 -7.67
C GLY A 97 14.48 -8.47 -8.46
N LYS A 98 14.97 -8.25 -9.69
CA LYS A 98 14.57 -7.09 -10.52
C LYS A 98 13.06 -7.01 -10.76
N GLN A 99 12.44 -8.14 -11.14
CA GLN A 99 11.01 -8.13 -11.53
C GLN A 99 10.11 -7.98 -10.31
N LEU A 100 10.30 -8.80 -9.29
CA LEU A 100 9.47 -8.76 -8.07
C LEU A 100 9.63 -7.43 -7.34
N GLY A 101 10.87 -6.94 -7.14
CA GLY A 101 11.11 -5.67 -6.47
C GLY A 101 10.53 -4.47 -7.23
N THR A 102 10.52 -4.50 -8.57
CA THR A 102 9.88 -3.46 -9.40
C THR A 102 8.36 -3.48 -9.24
N ASN A 103 7.75 -4.67 -9.25
CA ASN A 103 6.31 -4.83 -9.06
C ASN A 103 5.86 -4.45 -7.64
N LEU A 104 6.63 -4.80 -6.61
CA LEU A 104 6.35 -4.39 -5.24
C LEU A 104 6.31 -2.87 -5.10
N LEU A 105 7.25 -2.15 -5.72
CA LEU A 105 7.22 -0.69 -5.74
C LEU A 105 6.00 -0.14 -6.49
N ALA A 106 5.65 -0.74 -7.62
CA ALA A 106 4.48 -0.32 -8.41
C ALA A 106 3.17 -0.48 -7.61
N LEU A 107 3.00 -1.61 -6.93
CA LEU A 107 1.86 -1.85 -6.05
C LEU A 107 1.82 -0.88 -4.85
N ALA A 108 2.99 -0.56 -4.27
CA ALA A 108 3.07 0.43 -3.19
C ALA A 108 2.68 1.84 -3.68
N ILE A 109 3.08 2.23 -4.90
CA ILE A 109 2.68 3.51 -5.50
C ILE A 109 1.16 3.54 -5.78
N TYR A 110 0.60 2.45 -6.30
CA TYR A 110 -0.85 2.32 -6.47
C TYR A 110 -1.58 2.50 -5.13
N GLN A 111 -1.16 1.78 -4.10
CA GLN A 111 -1.78 1.85 -2.77
C GLN A 111 -1.71 3.27 -2.18
N LEU A 112 -0.63 4.00 -2.44
CA LEU A 112 -0.45 5.36 -1.96
C LEU A 112 -1.33 6.39 -2.69
N LEU A 113 -1.53 6.20 -4.00
CA LEU A 113 -2.25 7.17 -4.85
C LEU A 113 -3.76 6.91 -4.93
N ASP A 114 -4.16 5.64 -5.00
CA ASP A 114 -5.56 5.23 -5.14
C ASP A 114 -6.17 4.82 -3.79
N GLY A 115 -5.41 4.11 -2.96
CA GLY A 115 -5.85 3.62 -1.66
C GLY A 115 -6.90 2.52 -1.73
N GLY A 116 -7.23 2.06 -2.93
CA GLY A 116 -8.21 1.01 -3.18
C GLY A 116 -7.69 -0.40 -2.89
N ALA A 117 -8.57 -1.38 -3.03
CA ALA A 117 -8.17 -2.78 -2.92
C ALA A 117 -7.24 -3.20 -4.07
N MET A 118 -6.32 -4.14 -3.82
CA MET A 118 -5.30 -4.56 -4.80
C MET A 118 -5.88 -5.11 -6.13
N ASN A 119 -7.12 -5.58 -6.12
CA ASN A 119 -7.81 -6.01 -7.35
C ASN A 119 -8.12 -4.86 -8.34
N GLY A 120 -8.11 -3.60 -7.89
CA GLY A 120 -8.27 -2.43 -8.75
C GLY A 120 -7.00 -2.04 -9.52
N TYR A 121 -5.84 -2.63 -9.19
CA TYR A 121 -4.56 -2.28 -9.82
C TYR A 121 -4.54 -2.55 -11.34
N GLU A 122 -5.17 -3.65 -11.77
CA GLU A 122 -5.23 -4.04 -13.19
C GLU A 122 -5.93 -2.97 -14.04
N ASP A 123 -7.02 -2.39 -13.52
CA ASP A 123 -7.78 -1.34 -14.20
C ASP A 123 -7.14 0.05 -14.04
N TRP A 124 -6.43 0.29 -12.95
CA TRP A 124 -5.77 1.56 -12.66
C TRP A 124 -4.50 1.79 -13.48
N LEU A 125 -3.69 0.74 -13.69
CA LEU A 125 -2.37 0.88 -14.34
C LEU A 125 -2.42 1.40 -15.77
N PRO A 126 -3.39 1.02 -16.64
CA PRO A 126 -3.46 1.54 -18.01
C PRO A 126 -3.58 3.05 -18.13
N ASP A 127 -4.16 3.70 -17.11
CA ASP A 127 -4.35 5.15 -17.07
C ASP A 127 -3.20 5.90 -16.34
N ASN A 128 -2.22 5.16 -15.80
CA ASN A 128 -1.17 5.71 -14.98
C ASN A 128 0.22 5.26 -15.44
N TRP A 129 1.14 6.22 -15.52
CA TRP A 129 2.50 5.90 -15.93
C TRP A 129 3.28 5.21 -14.81
N LEU A 130 3.75 4.00 -15.09
CA LEU A 130 4.79 3.31 -14.30
C LEU A 130 5.68 2.51 -15.25
N PRO A 131 6.99 2.39 -14.98
CA PRO A 131 7.92 1.62 -15.82
C PRO A 131 7.84 0.12 -15.48
N VAL A 132 6.68 -0.46 -15.62
CA VAL A 132 6.38 -1.89 -15.44
C VAL A 132 5.88 -2.50 -16.73
N SER A 133 6.05 -3.81 -16.89
CA SER A 133 5.83 -4.49 -18.19
C SER A 133 4.36 -4.68 -18.55
N ALA A 134 3.51 -4.92 -17.56
CA ALA A 134 2.09 -5.20 -17.78
C ALA A 134 1.28 -5.04 -16.48
N PRO A 135 -0.03 -4.82 -16.57
CA PRO A 135 -0.95 -4.91 -15.44
C PRO A 135 -0.89 -6.31 -14.79
N LEU A 136 -1.10 -6.36 -13.50
CA LEU A 136 -1.19 -7.60 -12.74
C LEU A 136 -2.64 -7.81 -12.30
N SER A 137 -3.23 -8.93 -12.68
CA SER A 137 -4.52 -9.35 -12.15
C SER A 137 -4.43 -9.65 -10.64
N SER A 138 -5.56 -9.64 -9.96
CA SER A 138 -5.66 -9.95 -8.53
C SER A 138 -4.99 -11.28 -8.17
N GLN A 139 -5.18 -12.32 -9.00
CA GLN A 139 -4.51 -13.61 -8.81
C GLN A 139 -2.99 -13.49 -8.92
N ARG A 140 -2.49 -12.78 -9.94
CA ARG A 140 -1.05 -12.57 -10.13
C ARG A 140 -0.43 -11.77 -9.01
N ILE A 141 -1.15 -10.79 -8.45
CA ILE A 141 -0.71 -10.05 -7.26
C ILE A 141 -0.58 -11.00 -6.07
N SER A 142 -1.56 -11.87 -5.83
CA SER A 142 -1.50 -12.86 -4.75
C SER A 142 -0.32 -13.82 -4.93
N GLU A 143 -0.09 -14.33 -6.13
CA GLU A 143 1.05 -15.20 -6.46
C GLU A 143 2.41 -14.48 -6.28
N LEU A 144 2.45 -13.17 -6.57
CA LEU A 144 3.62 -12.34 -6.41
C LEU A 144 3.92 -12.08 -4.92
N LEU A 145 2.91 -11.73 -4.14
CA LEU A 145 3.07 -11.48 -2.70
C LEU A 145 3.43 -12.76 -1.94
N ALA A 146 2.96 -13.93 -2.39
CA ALA A 146 3.33 -15.24 -1.81
C ALA A 146 4.83 -15.59 -1.99
N GLN A 147 5.56 -14.89 -2.87
CA GLN A 147 7.00 -15.06 -3.05
C GLN A 147 7.83 -14.25 -2.05
N VAL A 148 7.20 -13.32 -1.33
CA VAL A 148 7.87 -12.47 -0.33
C VAL A 148 7.96 -13.26 0.97
N ASP A 149 9.15 -13.70 1.33
CA ASP A 149 9.35 -14.39 2.60
C ASP A 149 9.80 -13.42 3.72
N HIS A 150 9.72 -13.91 4.95
CA HIS A 150 10.08 -13.12 6.12
C HIS A 150 11.58 -12.75 6.15
N GLY A 151 12.46 -13.66 5.74
CA GLY A 151 13.92 -13.41 5.69
C GLY A 151 14.27 -12.30 4.71
N ASP A 152 13.59 -12.26 3.57
CA ASP A 152 13.76 -11.20 2.58
C ASP A 152 13.26 -9.85 3.11
N MET A 153 12.12 -9.82 3.80
CA MET A 153 11.66 -8.58 4.45
C MET A 153 12.68 -8.07 5.48
N VAL A 154 13.23 -8.96 6.32
CA VAL A 154 14.29 -8.59 7.27
C VAL A 154 15.52 -8.05 6.55
N ASN A 155 15.98 -8.70 5.47
CA ASN A 155 17.11 -8.25 4.67
C ASN A 155 16.86 -6.87 4.05
N TYR A 156 15.65 -6.63 3.56
CA TYR A 156 15.28 -5.32 3.03
C TYR A 156 15.38 -4.22 4.09
N PHE A 157 14.77 -4.41 5.27
CA PHE A 157 14.83 -3.43 6.34
C PHE A 157 16.24 -3.23 6.89
N ARG A 158 17.06 -4.28 6.93
CA ARG A 158 18.46 -4.15 7.31
C ARG A 158 19.24 -3.29 6.33
N LEU A 159 19.05 -3.45 5.02
CA LEU A 159 19.64 -2.54 4.02
C LEU A 159 19.17 -1.09 4.21
N ARG A 160 17.91 -0.88 4.61
CA ARG A 160 17.41 0.47 4.92
C ARG A 160 18.08 1.05 6.15
N PHE A 161 18.19 0.27 7.22
CA PHE A 161 18.87 0.66 8.45
C PHE A 161 20.35 1.02 8.22
N ASP A 162 21.11 0.14 7.56
CA ASP A 162 22.52 0.36 7.26
C ASP A 162 22.75 1.64 6.44
N ARG A 163 21.88 1.90 5.50
CA ARG A 163 21.88 3.13 4.73
C ARG A 163 21.59 4.36 5.60
N SER A 164 20.57 4.31 6.44
CA SER A 164 20.23 5.41 7.35
C SER A 164 21.39 5.70 8.29
N LYS A 165 22.05 4.66 8.81
CA LYS A 165 23.26 4.79 9.63
C LYS A 165 24.40 5.48 8.87
N ALA A 166 24.67 5.04 7.64
CA ALA A 166 25.71 5.66 6.80
C ALA A 166 25.39 7.14 6.46
N ASN A 167 24.14 7.46 6.15
CA ASN A 167 23.69 8.84 5.91
C ASN A 167 23.84 9.70 7.17
N TYR A 168 23.50 9.16 8.34
CA TYR A 168 23.66 9.86 9.61
C TYR A 168 25.14 10.17 9.93
N GLN A 169 26.03 9.20 9.74
CA GLN A 169 27.47 9.39 9.92
C GLN A 169 28.01 10.48 8.99
N LYS A 170 27.64 10.45 7.73
CA LYS A 170 28.04 11.49 6.76
C LYS A 170 27.54 12.87 7.16
N TRP A 171 26.27 12.97 7.57
CA TRP A 171 25.69 14.23 8.06
C TRP A 171 26.45 14.75 9.30
N LEU A 172 26.82 13.87 10.24
CA LEU A 172 27.56 14.21 11.45
C LEU A 172 28.97 14.72 11.12
N GLU A 173 29.64 14.09 10.15
CA GLU A 173 30.95 14.54 9.65
C GLU A 173 30.86 15.94 9.04
N GLU A 174 29.88 16.19 8.17
CA GLU A 174 29.64 17.50 7.57
C GLU A 174 29.34 18.57 8.63
N LEU A 175 28.51 18.24 9.63
CA LEU A 175 28.21 19.12 10.76
C LEU A 175 29.49 19.48 11.55
N THR A 176 30.30 18.49 11.86
CA THR A 176 31.54 18.64 12.60
C THR A 176 32.56 19.50 11.84
N GLN A 177 32.69 19.28 10.53
CA GLN A 177 33.55 20.09 9.68
C GLN A 177 33.11 21.56 9.63
N ASN A 178 31.81 21.79 9.50
CA ASN A 178 31.23 23.13 9.48
C ASN A 178 31.39 23.85 10.84
N ALA A 179 31.26 23.13 11.97
CA ALA A 179 31.50 23.67 13.30
C ALA A 179 32.98 24.10 13.47
N LYS A 180 33.93 23.27 13.05
CA LYS A 180 35.35 23.59 13.07
C LYS A 180 35.69 24.83 12.24
N LYS A 181 35.12 24.98 11.04
CA LYS A 181 35.30 26.19 10.20
C LYS A 181 34.76 27.46 10.87
N LYS A 182 33.78 27.36 11.76
CA LYS A 182 33.20 28.48 12.52
C LYS A 182 33.89 28.71 13.88
N GLY A 183 34.99 28.00 14.20
CA GLY A 183 35.72 28.13 15.46
C GLY A 183 35.06 27.44 16.66
N SER A 184 34.07 26.58 16.44
CA SER A 184 33.42 25.76 17.49
C SER A 184 34.10 24.40 17.58
N ALA A 185 34.39 23.92 18.79
CA ALA A 185 35.34 22.81 18.97
C ALA A 185 34.78 21.41 18.58
N THR A 186 33.50 21.13 18.69
CA THR A 186 32.95 19.77 18.44
C THR A 186 31.43 19.76 18.27
N ALA A 187 30.90 18.78 17.53
CA ALA A 187 29.47 18.48 17.55
C ALA A 187 29.04 18.04 18.96
N PRO A 188 27.85 18.42 19.43
CA PRO A 188 27.32 17.98 20.72
C PRO A 188 27.40 16.46 20.87
N SER A 189 27.82 15.98 22.05
CA SER A 189 27.93 14.54 22.35
C SER A 189 26.59 13.78 22.16
N THR A 190 25.48 14.49 22.32
CA THR A 190 24.12 13.97 22.09
C THR A 190 23.83 13.60 20.62
N LEU A 191 24.59 14.15 19.67
CA LEU A 191 24.44 13.87 18.24
C LEU A 191 25.39 12.77 17.72
N GLN A 192 26.08 12.04 18.60
CA GLN A 192 26.98 10.96 18.18
C GLN A 192 26.24 9.67 17.80
N LYS A 193 24.98 9.51 18.22
CA LYS A 193 24.15 8.33 17.95
C LYS A 193 22.99 8.65 17.01
N MET A 194 22.64 7.72 16.14
CA MET A 194 21.47 7.83 15.27
C MET A 194 20.18 7.78 16.10
N TYR A 195 19.22 8.65 15.81
CA TYR A 195 17.91 8.67 16.46
C TYR A 195 16.88 7.96 15.57
N MET A 196 16.14 7.04 16.16
CA MET A 196 15.01 6.35 15.52
C MET A 196 13.76 6.50 16.37
N ALA A 197 12.65 6.85 15.73
CA ALA A 197 11.34 6.79 16.34
C ALA A 197 10.74 5.39 16.21
N LEU A 198 10.30 4.80 17.31
CA LEU A 198 9.57 3.54 17.35
C LEU A 198 8.13 3.82 17.76
N ASP A 199 7.20 3.48 16.89
CA ASP A 199 5.76 3.64 17.14
C ASP A 199 4.96 2.49 16.53
N SER A 200 3.75 2.29 17.01
CA SER A 200 2.82 1.30 16.49
C SER A 200 1.52 1.93 16.03
N THR A 201 0.94 1.33 15.01
CA THR A 201 -0.39 1.69 14.52
C THR A 201 -1.25 0.45 14.37
N ALA A 202 -2.55 0.61 14.61
CA ALA A 202 -3.53 -0.43 14.41
C ALA A 202 -4.17 -0.29 13.02
N ILE A 203 -4.21 -1.36 12.26
CA ILE A 203 -4.85 -1.45 10.95
C ILE A 203 -6.10 -2.31 11.09
N SER A 204 -7.28 -1.68 10.99
CA SER A 204 -8.56 -2.39 11.04
C SER A 204 -8.79 -3.21 9.76
N THR A 205 -9.36 -4.40 9.89
CA THR A 205 -9.62 -5.29 8.78
C THR A 205 -10.99 -5.96 8.87
N PHE A 206 -11.63 -6.14 7.72
CA PHE A 206 -12.82 -6.99 7.56
C PHE A 206 -12.48 -8.45 7.27
N SER A 207 -11.19 -8.76 7.08
CA SER A 207 -10.77 -10.13 6.77
C SER A 207 -11.05 -11.07 7.94
N MET A 208 -11.60 -12.24 7.61
CA MET A 208 -11.81 -13.34 8.56
C MET A 208 -10.68 -14.38 8.52
N THR A 209 -9.71 -14.22 7.63
CA THR A 209 -8.66 -15.21 7.34
C THR A 209 -7.27 -14.77 7.82
N ILE A 210 -7.11 -13.53 8.26
CA ILE A 210 -5.85 -13.06 8.85
C ILE A 210 -5.75 -13.62 10.28
N GLU A 211 -4.76 -14.45 10.54
CA GLU A 211 -4.58 -15.15 11.84
C GLU A 211 -4.32 -14.16 12.98
N ASP A 212 -3.51 -13.14 12.75
CA ASP A 212 -3.16 -12.10 13.73
C ASP A 212 -4.23 -11.01 13.91
N ALA A 213 -5.36 -11.12 13.20
CA ALA A 213 -6.46 -10.18 13.35
C ALA A 213 -7.27 -10.47 14.61
N ALA A 214 -7.17 -9.58 15.59
CA ALA A 214 -7.87 -9.66 16.87
C ALA A 214 -8.54 -8.34 17.26
N TYR A 215 -9.50 -8.39 18.17
CA TYR A 215 -10.07 -7.18 18.76
C TYR A 215 -9.08 -6.57 19.74
N GLY A 216 -8.83 -5.27 19.61
CA GLY A 216 -7.87 -4.54 20.44
C GLY A 216 -8.32 -3.09 20.65
N HIS A 217 -7.39 -2.22 21.02
CA HIS A 217 -7.68 -0.79 21.21
C HIS A 217 -7.62 -0.04 19.87
N ALA A 218 -8.56 -0.35 18.97
CA ALA A 218 -8.62 0.30 17.66
C ALA A 218 -8.92 1.81 17.81
N LYS A 219 -8.04 2.62 17.22
CA LYS A 219 -8.26 4.09 17.18
C LYS A 219 -9.31 4.49 16.14
N GLN A 220 -9.53 3.67 15.09
CA GLN A 220 -10.40 4.01 13.97
C GLN A 220 -11.78 3.37 14.08
N ASN A 221 -11.87 2.07 14.28
CA ASN A 221 -13.14 1.35 14.39
C ASN A 221 -13.05 0.21 15.42
N PRO A 222 -13.59 0.39 16.63
CA PRO A 222 -13.52 -0.62 17.70
C PRO A 222 -14.38 -1.87 17.41
N GLU A 223 -15.27 -1.83 16.42
CA GLU A 223 -16.12 -2.96 16.04
C GLU A 223 -15.40 -3.94 15.09
N LEU A 224 -14.25 -3.55 14.55
CA LEU A 224 -13.47 -4.38 13.63
C LEU A 224 -12.28 -5.01 14.35
N LYS A 225 -11.92 -6.20 13.88
CA LYS A 225 -10.61 -6.77 14.18
C LYS A 225 -9.51 -5.90 13.57
N GLN A 226 -8.33 -5.95 14.16
CA GLN A 226 -7.16 -5.21 13.71
C GLN A 226 -5.91 -6.07 13.79
N ILE A 227 -4.88 -5.67 13.07
CA ILE A 227 -3.49 -6.07 13.26
C ILE A 227 -2.72 -4.85 13.77
N ASN A 228 -1.67 -5.07 14.54
CA ASN A 228 -0.78 -4.00 14.97
C ASN A 228 0.49 -4.02 14.11
N LEU A 229 0.86 -2.86 13.59
CA LEU A 229 2.08 -2.66 12.82
C LEU A 229 3.03 -1.77 13.60
N THR A 230 4.16 -2.31 14.04
CA THR A 230 5.23 -1.56 14.70
C THR A 230 6.27 -1.13 13.67
N LEU A 231 6.60 0.14 13.64
CA LEU A 231 7.58 0.72 12.72
C LEU A 231 8.72 1.39 13.51
N ALA A 232 9.95 1.24 13.01
CA ALA A 232 11.07 2.07 13.44
C ALA A 232 11.53 2.94 12.26
N VAL A 233 11.53 4.26 12.48
CA VAL A 233 11.78 5.27 11.45
C VAL A 233 12.99 6.11 11.84
N ASP A 234 13.94 6.27 10.92
CA ASP A 234 15.07 7.18 11.06
C ASP A 234 14.59 8.64 11.14
N PHE A 235 15.03 9.34 12.17
CA PHE A 235 14.63 10.71 12.43
C PHE A 235 15.18 11.73 11.44
N LEU A 236 16.35 11.45 10.83
CA LEU A 236 17.02 12.38 9.91
C LEU A 236 16.39 12.38 8.52
N ASN A 237 16.07 11.19 7.98
CA ASN A 237 15.64 11.04 6.58
C ASN A 237 14.18 10.57 6.47
N GLY A 238 13.55 10.14 7.56
CA GLY A 238 12.22 9.53 7.55
C GLY A 238 12.20 8.13 6.92
N ASP A 239 13.35 7.46 6.84
CA ASP A 239 13.44 6.10 6.29
C ASP A 239 12.85 5.09 7.28
N VAL A 240 11.95 4.22 6.80
CA VAL A 240 11.47 3.08 7.57
C VAL A 240 12.57 2.02 7.59
N CYS A 241 13.15 1.82 8.76
CA CYS A 241 14.28 0.92 8.98
C CYS A 241 13.88 -0.44 9.52
N TYR A 242 12.67 -0.56 10.05
CA TYR A 242 12.13 -1.81 10.60
C TYR A 242 10.60 -1.77 10.55
N ALA A 243 10.00 -2.91 10.27
CA ALA A 243 8.57 -3.12 10.38
C ALA A 243 8.29 -4.51 10.94
N ARG A 244 7.27 -4.59 11.79
CA ARG A 244 6.80 -5.85 12.38
C ARG A 244 5.31 -5.81 12.55
N GLU A 245 4.67 -6.90 12.17
CA GLU A 245 3.26 -7.18 12.44
C GLU A 245 3.13 -7.95 13.75
N ASP A 246 2.14 -7.57 14.55
CA ASP A 246 1.77 -8.23 15.80
C ASP A 246 0.25 -8.42 15.85
N GLU A 247 -0.21 -9.38 16.64
CA GLU A 247 -1.62 -9.62 16.88
C GLU A 247 -2.31 -8.35 17.41
N GLY A 248 -3.50 -8.07 16.91
CA GLY A 248 -4.23 -6.84 17.20
C GLY A 248 -4.61 -6.60 18.66
N SER A 249 -4.59 -7.64 19.50
CA SER A 249 -4.87 -7.55 20.95
C SER A 249 -3.64 -7.15 21.78
N ILE A 250 -2.44 -7.23 21.20
CA ILE A 250 -1.18 -7.00 21.93
C ILE A 250 -0.96 -5.50 22.14
N THR A 251 -0.57 -5.13 23.36
CA THR A 251 -0.31 -3.72 23.70
C THR A 251 1.15 -3.32 23.47
N ASP A 252 1.41 -2.05 23.18
CA ASP A 252 2.73 -1.49 22.92
C ASP A 252 3.75 -1.82 24.02
N LYS A 253 3.31 -1.83 25.29
CA LYS A 253 4.16 -2.20 26.44
C LYS A 253 4.75 -3.59 26.36
N SER A 254 3.95 -4.54 25.88
CA SER A 254 4.38 -5.96 25.76
C SER A 254 5.27 -6.18 24.54
N VAL A 255 5.06 -5.41 23.46
CA VAL A 255 5.79 -5.54 22.20
C VAL A 255 7.24 -5.03 22.31
N TYR A 256 7.47 -3.98 23.08
CA TYR A 256 8.74 -3.24 23.10
C TYR A 256 9.99 -4.12 23.23
N ARG A 257 10.04 -4.97 24.27
CA ARG A 257 11.22 -5.84 24.51
C ARG A 257 11.40 -6.89 23.42
N SER A 258 10.31 -7.46 22.92
CA SER A 258 10.36 -8.46 21.87
C SER A 258 10.82 -7.85 20.54
N VAL A 259 10.43 -6.61 20.25
CA VAL A 259 10.90 -5.85 19.08
C VAL A 259 12.42 -5.62 19.17
N LEU A 260 12.91 -5.12 20.30
CA LEU A 260 14.36 -4.91 20.49
C LEU A 260 15.16 -6.20 20.37
N ALA A 261 14.69 -7.27 21.01
CA ALA A 261 15.34 -8.59 20.93
C ALA A 261 15.36 -9.10 19.49
N GLN A 262 14.26 -8.93 18.76
CA GLN A 262 14.16 -9.34 17.36
C GLN A 262 15.09 -8.51 16.46
N MET A 263 15.12 -7.18 16.61
CA MET A 263 16.03 -6.32 15.86
C MET A 263 17.49 -6.76 16.10
N LYS A 264 17.90 -6.98 17.36
CA LYS A 264 19.24 -7.47 17.68
C LYS A 264 19.51 -8.85 17.05
N SER A 265 18.56 -9.79 17.10
CA SER A 265 18.72 -11.12 16.49
C SER A 265 18.87 -11.06 14.97
N TYR A 266 18.32 -10.04 14.32
CA TYR A 266 18.44 -9.79 12.89
C TYR A 266 19.70 -9.00 12.51
N GLY A 267 20.57 -8.69 13.49
CA GLY A 267 21.84 -8.02 13.27
C GLY A 267 21.73 -6.50 13.12
N PHE A 268 20.68 -5.89 13.64
CA PHE A 268 20.62 -4.43 13.76
C PHE A 268 21.54 -3.97 14.89
N ASP A 269 22.47 -3.09 14.57
CA ASP A 269 23.38 -2.50 15.54
C ASP A 269 22.68 -1.34 16.28
N LEU A 270 22.09 -1.68 17.42
CA LEU A 270 21.34 -0.74 18.26
C LEU A 270 22.21 0.00 19.26
N ASP A 271 23.47 -0.38 19.46
CA ASP A 271 24.35 0.23 20.45
C ASP A 271 24.71 1.69 20.11
N GLU A 272 24.74 2.00 18.81
CA GLU A 272 24.94 3.35 18.27
C GLU A 272 23.61 4.07 17.95
N THR A 273 22.49 3.58 18.48
CA THR A 273 21.16 4.10 18.18
C THR A 273 20.44 4.52 19.44
N VAL A 274 19.75 5.66 19.38
CA VAL A 274 18.84 6.13 20.41
C VAL A 274 17.41 5.89 19.93
N LEU A 275 16.67 5.04 20.61
CA LEU A 275 15.27 4.80 20.32
C LEU A 275 14.39 5.80 21.08
N VAL A 276 13.55 6.49 20.34
CA VAL A 276 12.57 7.43 20.86
C VAL A 276 11.19 6.78 20.75
N THR A 277 10.50 6.64 21.85
CA THR A 277 9.15 6.04 21.92
C THR A 277 8.19 6.98 22.59
N ASP A 278 6.90 6.81 22.38
CA ASP A 278 5.88 7.52 23.12
C ASP A 278 5.69 6.94 24.54
N ARG A 279 4.81 7.56 25.33
CA ARG A 279 4.53 7.12 26.71
C ARG A 279 3.83 5.75 26.77
N GLY A 280 3.19 5.32 25.69
CA GLY A 280 2.54 4.01 25.58
C GLY A 280 3.51 2.86 25.83
N TYR A 281 4.77 3.03 25.48
CA TYR A 281 5.83 2.03 25.69
C TYR A 281 6.45 2.04 27.08
N SER A 282 6.20 3.06 27.90
CA SER A 282 6.82 3.19 29.22
C SER A 282 6.19 2.22 30.23
N SER A 283 7.04 1.34 30.81
CA SER A 283 6.72 0.50 31.96
C SER A 283 7.96 0.32 32.80
N ILE A 284 7.79 0.03 34.10
CA ILE A 284 8.94 -0.24 35.00
C ILE A 284 9.80 -1.37 34.42
N MET A 285 9.17 -2.43 33.89
CA MET A 285 9.89 -3.56 33.30
C MET A 285 10.65 -3.18 32.02
N ASN A 286 10.10 -2.31 31.20
CA ASN A 286 10.79 -1.84 29.98
C ASN A 286 11.97 -0.94 30.36
N LEU A 287 11.81 -0.07 31.34
CA LEU A 287 12.90 0.77 31.86
C LEU A 287 14.00 -0.08 32.48
N GLN A 288 13.68 -1.08 33.31
CA GLN A 288 14.66 -1.99 33.90
C GLN A 288 15.45 -2.78 32.86
N SER A 289 14.80 -3.17 31.74
CA SER A 289 15.50 -3.89 30.67
C SER A 289 16.57 -3.05 29.97
N LEU A 290 16.45 -1.72 29.98
CA LEU A 290 17.43 -0.81 29.40
C LEU A 290 18.68 -0.62 30.29
N PHE A 291 18.57 -0.87 31.60
CA PHE A 291 19.70 -0.77 32.52
C PHE A 291 20.47 -2.10 32.68
N ASN A 292 19.89 -3.21 32.19
CA ASN A 292 20.48 -4.54 32.29
C ASN A 292 21.13 -5.02 30.97
N THR A 293 21.16 -4.16 29.95
CA THR A 293 21.85 -4.36 28.68
C THR A 293 23.06 -3.49 28.59
#